data_41124ec4479f421445c11bb21aa7ab95
#
_entry.id   41124ec4479f421445c11bb21aa7ab95
#
_cell.length_a   1.000
_cell.length_b   1.000
_cell.length_c   1.000
_cell.angle_alpha   90.00
_cell.angle_beta   90.00
_cell.angle_gamma   90.00
#
_symmetry.space_group_name_H-M   'P 1'
#
loop_
_entity.id
_entity.type
_entity.pdbx_description
1 polymer ?
#
loop_
_entity_poly.entity_id
_entity_poly.type
_entity_poly.pdbx_seq_one_letter_code
_entity_poly.pdbx_strand_id
1 'polypeptide(L)' 'AEKLHIQKILNHTGGNKAEAARLLEIGVATLYRKMEQYKIQ' A
#
# COMPACT_ATOMS: atom_id res chain seq x y z
N ALA A 1 4.70 1.03 12.28
CA ALA A 1 3.47 0.23 12.22
C ALA A 1 2.75 0.39 10.89
N GLU A 2 2.72 1.62 10.33
CA GLU A 2 2.02 1.83 9.06
C GLU A 2 2.71 1.07 7.92
N LYS A 3 4.03 1.03 7.94
CA LYS A 3 4.77 0.32 6.90
C LYS A 3 4.39 -1.16 6.87
N LEU A 4 4.36 -1.78 8.04
CA LEU A 4 4.00 -3.19 8.12
C LEU A 4 2.56 -3.43 7.66
N HIS A 5 1.67 -2.52 8.02
CA HIS A 5 0.28 -2.64 7.62
C HIS A 5 0.15 -2.59 6.09
N ILE A 6 0.84 -1.64 5.46
CA ILE A 6 0.82 -1.50 4.01
C ILE A 6 1.41 -2.75 3.35
N GLN A 7 2.51 -3.26 3.90
CA GLN A 7 3.13 -4.46 3.35
C GLN A 7 2.21 -5.67 3.42
N LYS A 8 1.49 -5.80 4.54
CA LYS A 8 0.54 -6.90 4.68
C LYS A 8 -0.58 -6.80 3.66
N ILE A 9 -1.10 -5.61 3.45
CA ILE A 9 -2.17 -5.42 2.49
C ILE A 9 -1.67 -5.69 1.07
N LEU A 10 -0.48 -5.23 0.74
CA LEU A 10 0.09 -5.49 -0.58
C LEU A 10 0.29 -6.98 -0.81
N ASN A 11 0.76 -7.71 0.21
CA ASN A 11 0.91 -9.15 0.08
C ASN A 11 -0.45 -9.83 -0.10
N HIS A 12 -1.45 -9.35 0.62
CA HIS A 12 -2.79 -9.91 0.52
C HIS A 12 -3.36 -9.75 -0.89
N THR A 13 -3.07 -8.63 -1.53
CA THR A 13 -3.60 -8.36 -2.87
C THR A 13 -2.70 -8.87 -3.99
N GLY A 14 -1.60 -9.53 -3.63
CA GLY A 14 -0.66 -10.03 -4.63
C GLY A 14 0.06 -8.94 -5.38
N GLY A 15 0.24 -7.79 -4.74
CA GLY A 15 0.94 -6.68 -5.35
C GLY A 15 0.03 -5.74 -6.14
N ASN A 16 -1.27 -5.98 -6.11
CA ASN A 16 -2.23 -5.11 -6.81
C ASN A 16 -2.41 -3.83 -6.01
N LYS A 17 -1.77 -2.75 -6.46
CA LYS A 17 -1.74 -1.49 -5.72
C LYS A 17 -3.10 -0.79 -5.69
N ALA A 18 -3.85 -0.89 -6.78
CA ALA A 18 -5.18 -0.29 -6.81
C ALA A 18 -6.09 -0.94 -5.78
N GLU A 19 -6.05 -2.26 -5.70
CA GLU A 19 -6.85 -2.99 -4.72
C GLU A 19 -6.37 -2.71 -3.31
N ALA A 20 -5.05 -2.64 -3.12
CA ALA A 20 -4.48 -2.34 -1.82
C ALA A 20 -4.92 -0.96 -1.34
N ALA A 21 -4.90 0.04 -2.22
CA ALA A 21 -5.34 1.38 -1.86
C ALA A 21 -6.80 1.38 -1.45
N ARG A 22 -7.63 0.61 -2.16
CA ARG A 22 -9.05 0.50 -1.83
C ARG A 22 -9.24 -0.10 -0.43
N LEU A 23 -8.49 -1.15 -0.14
CA LEU A 23 -8.58 -1.80 1.17
C LEU A 23 -8.07 -0.91 2.29
N LEU A 24 -7.10 -0.06 1.99
CA LEU A 24 -6.57 0.91 2.94
C LEU A 24 -7.43 2.16 3.04
N GLU A 25 -8.42 2.30 2.15
CA GLU A 25 -9.32 3.45 2.09
C GLU A 25 -8.56 4.74 1.82
N ILE A 26 -7.59 4.66 0.91
CA ILE A 26 -6.82 5.83 0.48
C ILE A 26 -6.77 5.85 -1.04
N GLY A 27 -6.39 7.00 -1.58
CA GLY A 27 -6.20 7.09 -3.03
C GLY A 27 -4.95 6.35 -3.47
N VAL A 28 -4.94 5.91 -4.73
CA VAL A 28 -3.80 5.19 -5.28
C VAL A 28 -2.55 6.08 -5.25
N ALA A 29 -2.72 7.37 -5.55
CA ALA A 29 -1.58 8.30 -5.51
C ALA A 29 -1.00 8.39 -4.10
N THR A 30 -1.88 8.40 -3.09
CA THR A 30 -1.42 8.42 -1.70
C THR A 30 -0.66 7.14 -1.37
N LEU A 31 -1.14 6.01 -1.87
CA LEU A 31 -0.45 4.74 -1.64
C LEU A 31 0.96 4.76 -2.24
N TYR A 32 1.09 5.24 -3.47
CA TYR A 32 2.40 5.30 -4.11
C TYR A 32 3.34 6.22 -3.34
N ARG A 33 2.81 7.35 -2.85
CA ARG A 33 3.62 8.27 -2.06
C ARG A 33 4.12 7.60 -0.78
N LYS A 34 3.24 6.85 -0.10
CA LYS A 34 3.65 6.16 1.13
C LYS A 34 4.63 5.05 0.84
N MET A 35 4.45 4.33 -0.27
CA MET A 35 5.40 3.30 -0.65
C MET A 35 6.79 3.88 -0.86
N GLU A 36 6.86 5.04 -1.51
CA GLU A 36 8.14 5.70 -1.72
C GLU A 36 8.73 6.18 -0.40
N GLN A 37 7.89 6.73 0.46
CA GLN A 37 8.32 7.22 1.76
C GLN A 37 8.92 6.10 2.61
N TYR A 38 8.29 4.94 2.59
CA TYR A 38 8.75 3.79 3.38
C TYR A 38 9.67 2.87 2.60
N LYS A 39 9.92 3.18 1.32
CA LYS A 39 10.78 2.37 0.45
C LYS A 39 10.27 0.95 0.29
N ILE A 40 8.98 0.83 0.10
CA ILE A 40 8.30 -0.43 -0.18
C ILE A 40 8.26 -0.62 -1.69
N GLN A 41 8.53 -1.83 -2.13
CA GLN A 41 8.50 -2.13 -3.56
C GLN A 41 7.33 -3.01 -3.96
#